data_5d9d564e820ef427c72c34bde11d4c7d
#
_entry.id   5d9d564e820ef427c72c34bde11d4c7d
#
_cell.length_a   1.000
_cell.length_b   1.000
_cell.length_c   1.000
_cell.angle_alpha   90.00
_cell.angle_beta   90.00
_cell.angle_gamma   90.00
#
_symmetry.space_group_name_H-M   'P 1'
#
loop_
_entity.id
_entity.type
_entity.pdbx_description
1 polymer ?
#
loop_
_entity_poly.entity_id
_entity_poly.type
_entity_poly.pdbx_seq_one_letter_code
_entity_poly.pdbx_strand_id
1 'polypeptide(L)'
;MGYTMRIRAQMTEVYLAWINSLKDPVGRARIQVRVDRMIHGNPGSHRNLSSGVSELKIDFGPGYRVYYTKRGADVIVLLAGGDKSNQEHDIQAAIALARNL
;
A
#
# COMPACT_ATOMS: atom_id res chain seq x y z
N MET A 1 -19.57 -25.58 -9.74
CA MET A 1 -19.74 -24.18 -9.37
C MET A 1 -18.53 -23.69 -8.61
N GLY A 2 -17.81 -22.69 -9.12
CA GLY A 2 -16.62 -22.17 -8.48
C GLY A 2 -16.96 -21.01 -7.53
N TYR A 3 -16.19 -20.90 -6.47
CA TYR A 3 -16.23 -19.72 -5.61
C TYR A 3 -15.22 -18.71 -6.11
N THR A 4 -15.66 -17.48 -6.34
CA THR A 4 -14.74 -16.39 -6.63
C THR A 4 -14.40 -15.70 -5.33
N MET A 5 -13.17 -15.84 -4.89
CA MET A 5 -12.68 -15.08 -3.75
C MET A 5 -12.45 -13.64 -4.19
N ARG A 6 -13.17 -12.72 -3.57
CA ARG A 6 -12.95 -11.30 -3.81
C ARG A 6 -12.08 -10.74 -2.70
N ILE A 7 -10.92 -10.24 -3.07
CA ILE A 7 -10.07 -9.49 -2.16
C ILE A 7 -10.64 -8.08 -2.10
N ARG A 8 -10.89 -7.59 -0.88
CA ARG A 8 -11.36 -6.24 -0.63
C ARG A 8 -10.20 -5.38 -0.16
N ALA A 9 -10.14 -4.17 -0.68
CA ALA A 9 -9.16 -3.19 -0.23
C ALA A 9 -9.85 -2.17 0.66
N GLN A 10 -9.25 -1.91 1.81
CA GLN A 10 -9.63 -0.82 2.72
C GLN A 10 -8.49 0.18 2.76
N MET A 11 -8.81 1.44 2.99
CA MET A 11 -7.84 2.52 3.06
C MET A 11 -7.99 3.26 4.38
N THR A 12 -6.88 3.50 5.05
CA THR A 12 -6.88 4.39 6.21
C THR A 12 -7.03 5.83 5.77
N GLU A 13 -7.43 6.69 6.69
CA GLU A 13 -7.48 8.13 6.41
C GLU A 13 -6.09 8.69 6.07
N VAL A 14 -5.05 8.12 6.67
CA VAL A 14 -3.66 8.51 6.40
C VAL A 14 -3.30 8.22 4.95
N TYR A 15 -3.62 7.02 4.46
CA TYR A 15 -3.37 6.68 3.06
C TYR A 15 -4.18 7.56 2.11
N LEU A 16 -5.46 7.76 2.39
CA LEU A 16 -6.32 8.60 1.55
C LEU A 16 -5.81 10.03 1.48
N ALA A 17 -5.43 10.61 2.60
CA ALA A 17 -4.89 11.96 2.62
C ALA A 17 -3.61 12.06 1.79
N TRP A 18 -2.74 11.07 1.90
CA TRP A 18 -1.50 11.05 1.13
C TRP A 18 -1.76 10.97 -0.38
N ILE A 19 -2.53 9.96 -0.82
CA ILE A 19 -2.75 9.75 -2.26
C ILE A 19 -3.50 10.92 -2.89
N ASN A 20 -4.44 11.52 -2.17
CA ASN A 20 -5.20 12.65 -2.67
C ASN A 20 -4.41 13.96 -2.68
N SER A 21 -3.35 14.05 -1.87
CA SER A 21 -2.51 15.26 -1.82
C SER A 21 -1.38 15.24 -2.84
N LEU A 22 -1.15 14.14 -3.51
CA LEU A 22 -0.07 14.04 -4.50
C LEU A 22 -0.35 14.97 -5.69
N LYS A 23 0.60 15.87 -5.95
CA LYS A 23 0.54 16.79 -7.08
C LYS A 23 1.28 16.23 -8.30
N ASP A 24 1.19 14.95 -8.49
CA ASP A 24 1.84 14.22 -9.56
C ASP A 24 0.82 13.25 -10.16
N PRO A 25 0.04 13.68 -11.16
CA PRO A 25 -1.02 12.85 -11.74
C PRO A 25 -0.50 11.54 -12.34
N VAL A 26 0.66 11.56 -12.96
CA VAL A 26 1.25 10.35 -13.57
C VAL A 26 1.71 9.40 -12.46
N GLY A 27 2.37 9.92 -11.44
CA GLY A 27 2.78 9.13 -10.28
C GLY A 27 1.60 8.50 -9.58
N ARG A 28 0.55 9.27 -9.35
CA ARG A 28 -0.69 8.75 -8.74
C ARG A 28 -1.29 7.61 -9.56
N ALA A 29 -1.35 7.76 -10.87
CA ALA A 29 -1.86 6.72 -11.76
C ALA A 29 -1.01 5.45 -11.68
N ARG A 30 0.30 5.59 -11.64
CA ARG A 30 1.21 4.44 -11.50
C ARG A 30 1.05 3.73 -10.16
N ILE A 31 0.87 4.49 -9.09
CA ILE A 31 0.61 3.92 -7.76
C ILE A 31 -0.68 3.12 -7.80
N GLN A 32 -1.75 3.68 -8.36
CA GLN A 32 -3.05 3.01 -8.41
C GLN A 32 -3.02 1.74 -9.25
N VAL A 33 -2.30 1.73 -10.36
CA VAL A 33 -2.13 0.52 -11.17
C VAL A 33 -1.41 -0.58 -10.37
N ARG A 34 -0.37 -0.22 -9.62
CA ARG A 34 0.37 -1.19 -8.81
C ARG A 34 -0.46 -1.73 -7.66
N VAL A 35 -1.23 -0.86 -7.00
CA VAL A 35 -2.15 -1.26 -5.93
C VAL A 35 -3.21 -2.21 -6.49
N ASP A 36 -3.78 -1.89 -7.64
CA ASP A 36 -4.79 -2.73 -8.27
C ASP A 36 -4.23 -4.13 -8.61
N ARG A 37 -3.04 -4.19 -9.18
CA ARG A 37 -2.38 -5.47 -9.46
C ARG A 37 -2.13 -6.27 -8.19
N MET A 38 -1.71 -5.62 -7.12
CA MET A 38 -1.46 -6.26 -5.84
C MET A 38 -2.75 -6.86 -5.27
N ILE A 39 -3.86 -6.14 -5.34
CA ILE A 39 -5.17 -6.61 -4.91
C ILE A 39 -5.58 -7.86 -5.69
N HIS A 40 -5.21 -7.94 -6.96
CA HIS A 40 -5.50 -9.10 -7.81
C HIS A 40 -4.45 -10.22 -7.71
N GLY A 41 -3.57 -10.15 -6.70
CA GLY A 41 -2.63 -11.23 -6.41
C GLY A 41 -1.25 -11.07 -7.03
N ASN A 42 -0.96 -9.94 -7.66
CA ASN A 42 0.34 -9.70 -8.29
C ASN A 42 0.99 -8.43 -7.72
N PRO A 43 1.67 -8.53 -6.57
CA PRO A 43 2.28 -7.35 -5.96
C PRO A 43 3.47 -6.77 -6.72
N GLY A 44 4.12 -7.56 -7.59
CA GLY A 44 5.32 -7.08 -8.27
C GLY A 44 6.44 -6.80 -7.28
N SER A 45 7.17 -5.70 -7.48
CA SER A 45 8.27 -5.32 -6.59
C SER A 45 7.74 -4.91 -5.22
N HIS A 46 8.03 -5.73 -4.22
CA HIS A 46 7.58 -5.51 -2.84
C HIS A 46 8.52 -6.20 -1.88
N ARG A 47 8.36 -5.90 -0.59
CA ARG A 47 9.04 -6.64 0.47
C ARG A 47 8.18 -6.70 1.71
N ASN A 48 8.35 -7.77 2.48
CA ASN A 48 7.71 -7.90 3.78
C ASN A 48 8.56 -7.20 4.83
N LEU A 49 7.89 -6.42 5.66
CA LEU A 49 8.49 -5.74 6.79
C LEU A 49 8.07 -6.46 8.08
N SER A 50 8.29 -5.85 9.23
CA SER A 50 7.87 -6.42 10.49
C SER A 50 6.37 -6.18 10.74
N SER A 51 5.80 -6.89 11.73
CA SER A 51 4.43 -6.71 12.23
C SER A 51 3.35 -6.92 11.18
N GLY A 52 3.61 -7.77 10.19
CA GLY A 52 2.64 -8.07 9.12
C GLY A 52 2.49 -6.98 8.08
N VAL A 53 3.32 -5.96 8.12
CA VAL A 53 3.30 -4.86 7.15
C VAL A 53 4.20 -5.20 5.98
N SER A 54 3.75 -4.88 4.77
CA SER A 54 4.52 -5.01 3.55
C SER A 54 4.65 -3.67 2.86
N GLU A 55 5.68 -3.55 2.04
CA GLU A 55 5.98 -2.35 1.28
C GLU A 55 5.90 -2.66 -0.20
N LEU A 56 5.08 -1.92 -0.92
CA LEU A 56 5.00 -1.94 -2.37
C LEU A 56 5.95 -0.86 -2.90
N LYS A 57 6.85 -1.24 -3.80
CA LYS A 57 7.83 -0.32 -4.37
C LYS A 57 7.39 0.10 -5.78
N ILE A 58 7.22 1.38 -5.98
CA ILE A 58 6.90 1.94 -7.29
C ILE A 58 8.12 2.72 -7.78
N ASP A 59 8.82 2.14 -8.75
CA ASP A 59 10.07 2.68 -9.28
C ASP A 59 9.77 3.75 -10.33
N PHE A 60 9.28 4.88 -9.85
CA PHE A 60 8.92 6.02 -10.68
C PHE A 60 9.06 7.31 -9.86
N GLY A 61 9.53 8.38 -10.49
CA GLY A 61 9.69 9.69 -9.84
C GLY A 61 10.56 9.59 -8.60
N PRO A 62 10.10 10.11 -7.45
CA PRO A 62 10.90 10.09 -6.21
C PRO A 62 11.01 8.70 -5.56
N GLY A 63 10.48 7.66 -6.20
CA GLY A 63 10.44 6.32 -5.64
C GLY A 63 9.30 6.15 -4.64
N TYR A 64 8.07 6.12 -5.14
CA TYR A 64 6.89 6.01 -4.29
C TYR A 64 6.83 4.67 -3.57
N ARG A 65 6.24 4.67 -2.39
CA ARG A 65 6.03 3.49 -1.55
C ARG A 65 4.61 3.46 -1.04
N VAL A 66 4.02 2.26 -1.03
CA VAL A 66 2.71 2.03 -0.40
C VAL A 66 2.89 0.94 0.65
N TYR A 67 2.46 1.22 1.86
CA TYR A 67 2.53 0.29 2.99
C TYR A 67 1.16 -0.32 3.21
N TYR A 68 1.11 -1.64 3.31
CA TYR A 68 -0.15 -2.36 3.43
C TYR A 68 0.00 -3.56 4.36
N THR A 69 -1.12 -4.07 4.83
CA THR A 69 -1.18 -5.30 5.61
C THR A 69 -2.37 -6.13 5.14
N LYS A 70 -2.30 -7.42 5.35
CA LYS A 70 -3.41 -8.32 5.05
C LYS A 70 -4.13 -8.67 6.35
N ARG A 71 -5.45 -8.64 6.30
CA ARG A 71 -6.30 -9.07 7.41
C ARG A 71 -7.15 -10.23 6.96
N GLY A 72 -6.81 -11.43 7.45
CA GLY A 72 -7.42 -12.64 6.97
C GLY A 72 -7.03 -12.94 5.52
N ALA A 73 -7.86 -13.71 4.83
CA ALA A 73 -7.55 -14.17 3.48
C ALA A 73 -8.02 -13.21 2.39
N ASP A 74 -8.90 -12.28 2.71
CA ASP A 74 -9.64 -11.51 1.71
C ASP A 74 -9.60 -9.99 1.88
N VAL A 75 -8.91 -9.46 2.88
CA VAL A 75 -8.84 -8.01 3.13
C VAL A 75 -7.40 -7.53 3.09
N ILE A 76 -7.17 -6.50 2.29
CA ILE A 76 -5.92 -5.75 2.26
C ILE A 76 -6.22 -4.35 2.76
N VAL A 77 -5.42 -3.87 3.71
CA VAL A 77 -5.54 -2.52 4.25
C VAL A 77 -4.35 -1.71 3.78
N LEU A 78 -4.62 -0.65 3.02
CA LEU A 78 -3.61 0.33 2.62
C LEU A 78 -3.43 1.30 3.79
N LEU A 79 -2.25 1.27 4.40
CA LEU A 79 -1.99 1.93 5.67
C LEU A 79 -1.49 3.36 5.49
N ALA A 80 -0.51 3.54 4.62
CA ALA A 80 0.16 4.81 4.43
C ALA A 80 0.93 4.76 3.11
N GLY A 81 1.39 5.90 2.67
CA GLY A 81 2.26 6.01 1.52
C GLY A 81 3.30 7.08 1.74
N GLY A 82 4.28 7.10 0.86
CA GLY A 82 5.34 8.07 0.90
C GLY A 82 6.29 7.86 -0.25
N ASP A 83 7.49 8.37 -0.11
CA ASP A 83 8.54 8.16 -1.10
C ASP A 83 9.84 7.74 -0.42
N LYS A 84 10.86 7.54 -1.22
CA LYS A 84 12.14 7.05 -0.76
C LYS A 84 12.83 7.97 0.25
N SER A 85 12.56 9.28 0.21
CA SER A 85 13.24 10.27 1.04
C SER A 85 12.90 10.16 2.53
N ASN A 86 11.71 9.65 2.87
CA ASN A 86 11.24 9.57 4.25
C ASN A 86 10.84 8.14 4.65
N GLN A 87 11.46 7.17 4.02
CA GLN A 87 11.04 5.78 4.07
C GLN A 87 11.03 5.19 5.48
N GLU A 88 12.08 5.42 6.27
CA GLU A 88 12.15 4.85 7.62
C GLU A 88 11.04 5.38 8.53
N HIS A 89 10.80 6.68 8.48
CA HIS A 89 9.72 7.29 9.25
C HIS A 89 8.36 6.71 8.82
N ASP A 90 8.14 6.58 7.52
CA ASP A 90 6.88 6.08 6.99
C ASP A 90 6.65 4.60 7.33
N ILE A 91 7.71 3.80 7.36
CA ILE A 91 7.62 2.40 7.79
C ILE A 91 7.14 2.32 9.24
N GLN A 92 7.72 3.11 10.13
CA GLN A 92 7.34 3.09 11.55
C GLN A 92 5.90 3.57 11.74
N ALA A 93 5.49 4.58 11.00
CA ALA A 93 4.10 5.06 11.02
C ALA A 93 3.14 3.97 10.56
N ALA A 94 3.47 3.26 9.49
CA ALA A 94 2.64 2.18 8.96
C ALA A 94 2.52 1.02 9.95
N ILE A 95 3.61 0.65 10.61
CA ILE A 95 3.60 -0.40 11.63
C ILE A 95 2.69 0.01 12.80
N ALA A 96 2.79 1.26 13.26
CA ALA A 96 1.94 1.76 14.32
C ALA A 96 0.46 1.72 13.92
N LEU A 97 0.14 2.11 12.70
CA LEU A 97 -1.23 2.03 12.17
C LEU A 97 -1.74 0.59 12.13
N ALA A 98 -0.91 -0.34 11.70
CA ALA A 98 -1.29 -1.75 11.64
C ALA A 98 -1.61 -2.32 13.03
N ARG A 99 -0.88 -1.90 14.05
CA ARG A 99 -1.11 -2.36 15.43
C ARG A 99 -2.41 -1.84 16.02
N ASN A 100 -2.94 -0.74 15.48
CA ASN A 100 -4.16 -0.11 15.97
C ASN A 100 -5.41 -0.47 15.17
N LEU A 101 -5.28 -1.42 14.26
CA LEU A 101 -6.44 -1.88 13.49
C LEU A 101 -7.36 -2.80 14.29
#